data_ddab2235169e0f9b2985f5041ce5cb70
#
_entry.id   ddab2235169e0f9b2985f5041ce5cb70
#
_cell.length_a   1.000
_cell.length_b   1.000
_cell.length_c   1.000
_cell.angle_alpha   90.00
_cell.angle_beta   90.00
_cell.angle_gamma   90.00
#
_symmetry.space_group_name_H-M   'P 1'
#
loop_
_entity.id
_entity.type
_entity.pdbx_description
1 polymer ?
#
loop_
_entity_poly.entity_id
_entity_poly.type
_entity_poly.pdbx_seq_one_letter_code
_entity_poly.pdbx_strand_id
1 'polypeptide(L)'
;MSKGHSVEAYYAVLAAKGFLDIEDVIKNFSKFGSPYIGHPNNKLPGIEMNSGSLGHGLPVCVGMALANKMDGKTGRVYTVMGDGELAEGSVWEGAMAAGHYKLDNLCAVVDRNRLQISGNTEDVMADDDLDARFRAFGWNSIHAQGNNIESLNEAFEEAKE
;
A
#
# COMPACT_ATOMS: atom_id res chain seq x y z
N MET A 1 -0.50 -4.23 -1.59
CA MET A 1 -0.23 -3.17 -2.61
C MET A 1 -1.56 -2.54 -2.99
N SER A 2 -1.86 -1.32 -2.49
CA SER A 2 -3.11 -0.60 -2.81
C SER A 2 -3.01 0.11 -4.17
N LYS A 3 -1.87 0.76 -4.46
CA LYS A 3 -1.59 1.31 -5.80
C LYS A 3 -1.28 0.19 -6.81
N GLY A 4 -2.33 -0.56 -7.19
CA GLY A 4 -2.20 -1.77 -8.00
C GLY A 4 -1.57 -1.58 -9.38
N HIS A 5 -1.62 -0.36 -9.92
CA HIS A 5 -0.98 0.00 -11.20
C HIS A 5 0.57 0.02 -11.16
N SER A 6 1.18 -0.25 -10.01
CA SER A 6 2.64 -0.47 -9.87
C SER A 6 2.98 -1.96 -9.75
N VAL A 7 2.20 -2.81 -10.37
CA VAL A 7 2.28 -4.27 -10.24
C VAL A 7 3.59 -4.85 -10.73
N GLU A 8 4.25 -4.23 -11.70
CA GLU A 8 5.53 -4.71 -12.25
C GLU A 8 6.60 -4.78 -11.15
N ALA A 9 6.69 -3.73 -10.32
CA ALA A 9 7.59 -3.71 -9.18
C ALA A 9 7.21 -4.79 -8.15
N TYR A 10 5.92 -5.01 -7.94
CA TYR A 10 5.43 -6.03 -7.02
C TYR A 10 5.77 -7.44 -7.51
N TYR A 11 5.54 -7.75 -8.80
CA TYR A 11 5.92 -9.05 -9.37
C TYR A 11 7.44 -9.26 -9.31
N ALA A 12 8.25 -8.23 -9.58
CA ALA A 12 9.69 -8.31 -9.47
C ALA A 12 10.15 -8.66 -8.05
N VAL A 13 9.56 -8.02 -7.03
CA VAL A 13 9.85 -8.33 -5.62
C VAL A 13 9.40 -9.74 -5.25
N LEU A 14 8.21 -10.17 -5.68
CA LEU A 14 7.71 -11.53 -5.42
C LEU A 14 8.60 -12.58 -6.08
N ALA A 15 9.09 -12.32 -7.29
CA ALA A 15 10.05 -13.20 -7.96
C ALA A 15 11.39 -13.25 -7.24
N ALA A 16 11.93 -12.10 -6.82
CA ALA A 16 13.16 -12.03 -6.03
C ALA A 16 13.05 -12.76 -4.67
N LYS A 17 11.84 -12.87 -4.12
CA LYS A 17 11.54 -13.64 -2.90
C LYS A 17 11.16 -15.10 -3.14
N GLY A 18 11.18 -15.55 -4.40
CA GLY A 18 10.90 -16.95 -4.77
C GLY A 18 9.43 -17.35 -4.81
N PHE A 19 8.49 -16.38 -4.80
CA PHE A 19 7.06 -16.65 -4.95
C PHE A 19 6.67 -16.87 -6.42
N LEU A 20 7.36 -16.20 -7.35
CA LEU A 20 7.10 -16.26 -8.79
C LEU A 20 8.38 -16.62 -9.55
N ASP A 21 8.24 -17.21 -10.72
CA ASP A 21 9.34 -17.40 -11.67
C ASP A 21 9.48 -16.13 -12.51
N ILE A 22 10.63 -15.47 -12.43
CA ILE A 22 10.87 -14.20 -13.15
C ILE A 22 10.82 -14.36 -14.66
N GLU A 23 11.29 -15.49 -15.20
CA GLU A 23 11.27 -15.76 -16.66
C GLU A 23 9.82 -15.94 -17.14
N ASP A 24 8.98 -16.61 -16.34
CA ASP A 24 7.56 -16.76 -16.63
C ASP A 24 6.82 -15.42 -16.57
N VAL A 25 7.11 -14.57 -15.56
CA VAL A 25 6.57 -13.20 -15.48
C VAL A 25 6.93 -12.40 -16.72
N ILE A 26 8.24 -12.31 -17.07
CA ILE A 26 8.72 -11.54 -18.24
C ILE A 26 8.06 -12.04 -19.53
N LYS A 27 7.98 -13.35 -19.70
CA LYS A 27 7.43 -13.97 -20.90
C LYS A 27 5.94 -13.71 -21.06
N ASN A 28 5.18 -13.65 -19.96
CA ASN A 28 3.72 -13.71 -19.99
C ASN A 28 3.03 -12.44 -19.47
N PHE A 29 3.77 -11.43 -18.98
CA PHE A 29 3.20 -10.19 -18.50
C PHE A 29 2.30 -9.51 -19.56
N SER A 30 1.10 -9.16 -19.17
CA SER A 30 0.06 -8.52 -20.03
C SER A 30 -0.34 -9.30 -21.29
N LYS A 31 -0.04 -10.60 -21.39
CA LYS A 31 -0.54 -11.42 -22.48
C LYS A 31 -1.96 -11.88 -22.23
N PHE A 32 -2.73 -12.00 -23.29
CA PHE A 32 -4.09 -12.55 -23.23
C PHE A 32 -4.10 -13.94 -22.58
N GLY A 33 -4.97 -14.13 -21.59
CA GLY A 33 -5.09 -15.38 -20.84
C GLY A 33 -4.01 -15.62 -19.77
N SER A 34 -3.02 -14.72 -19.65
CA SER A 34 -2.02 -14.79 -18.59
C SER A 34 -2.59 -14.36 -17.24
N PRO A 35 -2.14 -14.93 -16.11
CA PRO A 35 -2.46 -14.44 -14.79
C PRO A 35 -1.69 -13.15 -14.41
N TYR A 36 -0.60 -12.83 -15.12
CA TYR A 36 0.24 -11.66 -14.90
C TYR A 36 -0.34 -10.44 -15.63
N ILE A 37 -1.44 -9.94 -15.10
CA ILE A 37 -2.12 -8.75 -15.63
C ILE A 37 -1.56 -7.47 -15.01
N GLY A 38 -1.96 -6.29 -15.53
CA GLY A 38 -1.49 -4.96 -15.09
C GLY A 38 -1.91 -4.55 -13.67
N HIS A 39 -2.50 -5.45 -12.89
CA HIS A 39 -2.86 -5.25 -11.48
C HIS A 39 -2.69 -6.55 -10.70
N PRO A 40 -2.47 -6.50 -9.37
CA PRO A 40 -2.34 -7.69 -8.53
C PRO A 40 -3.55 -8.61 -8.63
N ASN A 41 -3.26 -9.90 -8.80
CA ASN A 41 -4.25 -10.97 -8.92
C ASN A 41 -3.97 -12.03 -7.86
N ASN A 42 -4.90 -12.24 -6.94
CA ASN A 42 -4.76 -13.19 -5.82
C ASN A 42 -4.77 -14.67 -6.22
N LYS A 43 -4.82 -14.98 -7.52
CA LYS A 43 -4.52 -16.32 -8.04
C LYS A 43 -3.02 -16.61 -8.09
N LEU A 44 -2.19 -15.57 -7.97
CA LEU A 44 -0.73 -15.70 -7.94
C LEU A 44 -0.22 -15.86 -6.51
N PRO A 45 0.78 -16.72 -6.28
CA PRO A 45 1.42 -16.86 -4.95
C PRO A 45 1.98 -15.54 -4.44
N GLY A 46 1.76 -15.26 -3.15
CA GLY A 46 2.26 -14.05 -2.49
C GLY A 46 1.40 -12.81 -2.68
N ILE A 47 0.22 -12.93 -3.32
CA ILE A 47 -0.75 -11.84 -3.47
C ILE A 47 -2.01 -12.17 -2.68
N GLU A 48 -2.27 -11.41 -1.61
CA GLU A 48 -3.39 -11.65 -0.70
C GLU A 48 -4.74 -11.17 -1.26
N MET A 49 -4.72 -10.09 -2.07
CA MET A 49 -5.95 -9.50 -2.61
C MET A 49 -5.76 -8.93 -4.01
N ASN A 50 -6.84 -8.94 -4.77
CA ASN A 50 -6.91 -8.19 -6.01
C ASN A 50 -6.90 -6.68 -5.70
N SER A 51 -6.23 -5.89 -6.51
CA SER A 51 -6.30 -4.44 -6.44
C SER A 51 -6.44 -3.81 -7.82
N GLY A 52 -6.71 -2.49 -7.87
CA GLY A 52 -6.99 -1.75 -9.10
C GLY A 52 -8.08 -0.70 -8.86
N SER A 53 -9.06 -0.98 -8.00
CA SER A 53 -9.95 0.03 -7.45
C SER A 53 -9.22 0.73 -6.32
N LEU A 54 -8.75 1.96 -6.57
CA LEU A 54 -8.01 2.76 -5.59
C LEU A 54 -8.86 3.00 -4.32
N GLY A 55 -8.19 3.24 -3.19
CA GLY A 55 -8.82 3.49 -1.91
C GLY A 55 -9.26 2.27 -1.11
N HIS A 56 -9.19 1.05 -1.69
CA HIS A 56 -9.65 -0.17 -1.02
C HIS A 56 -8.56 -0.88 -0.20
N GLY A 57 -7.28 -0.65 -0.52
CA GLY A 57 -6.19 -1.36 0.15
C GLY A 57 -6.11 -1.07 1.64
N LEU A 58 -6.20 0.21 2.05
CA LEU A 58 -6.12 0.57 3.47
C LEU A 58 -7.28 -0.03 4.29
N PRO A 59 -8.57 0.10 3.92
CA PRO A 59 -9.67 -0.54 4.64
C PRO A 59 -9.53 -2.07 4.78
N VAL A 60 -9.07 -2.74 3.74
CA VAL A 60 -8.80 -4.19 3.79
C VAL A 60 -7.67 -4.50 4.77
N CYS A 61 -6.57 -3.73 4.72
CA CYS A 61 -5.45 -3.88 5.65
C CYS A 61 -5.87 -3.59 7.11
N VAL A 62 -6.80 -2.66 7.34
CA VAL A 62 -7.41 -2.44 8.66
C VAL A 62 -8.11 -3.71 9.17
N GLY A 63 -8.91 -4.35 8.32
CA GLY A 63 -9.56 -5.63 8.66
C GLY A 63 -8.55 -6.73 9.00
N MET A 64 -7.47 -6.85 8.20
CA MET A 64 -6.41 -7.84 8.44
C MET A 64 -5.65 -7.55 9.74
N ALA A 65 -5.29 -6.30 10.00
CA ALA A 65 -4.60 -5.89 11.22
C ALA A 65 -5.47 -6.11 12.47
N LEU A 66 -6.76 -5.78 12.38
CA LEU A 66 -7.73 -6.02 13.45
C LEU A 66 -7.88 -7.53 13.74
N ALA A 67 -8.01 -8.35 12.69
CA ALA A 67 -8.09 -9.80 12.83
C ALA A 67 -6.83 -10.37 13.52
N ASN A 68 -5.63 -9.95 13.11
CA ASN A 68 -4.39 -10.35 13.76
C ASN A 68 -4.38 -9.99 15.26
N LYS A 69 -4.85 -8.78 15.58
CA LYS A 69 -4.91 -8.29 16.97
C LYS A 69 -5.91 -9.09 17.80
N MET A 70 -7.08 -9.40 17.25
CA MET A 70 -8.10 -10.23 17.91
C MET A 70 -7.64 -11.66 18.12
N ASP A 71 -6.89 -12.22 17.17
CA ASP A 71 -6.32 -13.58 17.27
C ASP A 71 -5.04 -13.65 18.12
N GLY A 72 -4.56 -12.53 18.68
CA GLY A 72 -3.31 -12.46 19.42
C GLY A 72 -2.05 -12.73 18.59
N LYS A 73 -2.13 -12.54 17.27
CA LYS A 73 -1.00 -12.71 16.35
C LYS A 73 -0.11 -11.47 16.36
N THR A 74 1.20 -11.69 16.24
CA THR A 74 2.22 -10.62 16.24
C THR A 74 2.53 -10.09 14.83
N GLY A 75 1.85 -10.58 13.80
CA GLY A 75 2.05 -10.18 12.41
C GLY A 75 1.69 -8.71 12.17
N ARG A 76 2.59 -7.98 11.50
CA ARG A 76 2.35 -6.61 11.07
C ARG A 76 1.77 -6.61 9.65
N VAL A 77 0.92 -5.64 9.37
CA VAL A 77 0.29 -5.43 8.06
C VAL A 77 0.84 -4.16 7.44
N TYR A 78 1.23 -4.23 6.17
CA TYR A 78 1.75 -3.09 5.43
C TYR A 78 0.90 -2.84 4.19
N THR A 79 0.61 -1.57 3.89
CA THR A 79 0.01 -1.17 2.62
C THR A 79 0.80 -0.06 1.95
N VAL A 80 0.88 -0.11 0.62
CA VAL A 80 1.48 0.96 -0.18
C VAL A 80 0.40 1.60 -1.03
N MET A 81 0.20 2.89 -0.83
CA MET A 81 -0.79 3.73 -1.50
C MET A 81 -0.09 4.80 -2.36
N GLY A 82 -0.76 5.31 -3.37
CA GLY A 82 -0.37 6.54 -4.05
C GLY A 82 -0.98 7.77 -3.38
N ASP A 83 -0.36 8.93 -3.53
CA ASP A 83 -0.92 10.19 -3.02
C ASP A 83 -2.23 10.57 -3.72
N GLY A 84 -2.32 10.40 -5.04
CA GLY A 84 -3.58 10.60 -5.77
C GLY A 84 -4.71 9.66 -5.33
N GLU A 85 -4.38 8.47 -4.78
CA GLU A 85 -5.34 7.55 -4.18
C GLU A 85 -6.00 8.12 -2.93
N LEU A 86 -5.35 9.06 -2.24
CA LEU A 86 -5.90 9.67 -1.03
C LEU A 86 -7.10 10.60 -1.30
N ALA A 87 -7.43 10.86 -2.55
CA ALA A 87 -8.70 11.50 -2.93
C ALA A 87 -9.91 10.58 -2.71
N GLU A 88 -9.70 9.26 -2.55
CA GLU A 88 -10.78 8.31 -2.27
C GLU A 88 -11.22 8.37 -0.81
N GLY A 89 -12.53 8.56 -0.58
CA GLY A 89 -13.10 8.69 0.76
C GLY A 89 -12.87 7.47 1.66
N SER A 90 -12.86 6.27 1.06
CA SER A 90 -12.63 5.00 1.78
C SER A 90 -11.25 4.91 2.46
N VAL A 91 -10.24 5.63 1.95
CA VAL A 91 -8.93 5.75 2.62
C VAL A 91 -9.09 6.40 3.99
N TRP A 92 -9.84 7.49 4.06
CA TRP A 92 -10.06 8.24 5.31
C TRP A 92 -10.97 7.50 6.28
N GLU A 93 -11.97 6.78 5.78
CA GLU A 93 -12.79 5.87 6.60
C GLU A 93 -11.92 4.76 7.22
N GLY A 94 -11.01 4.18 6.42
CA GLY A 94 -10.03 3.21 6.90
C GLY A 94 -9.07 3.80 7.93
N ALA A 95 -8.54 5.00 7.66
CA ALA A 95 -7.62 5.68 8.58
C ALA A 95 -8.28 6.00 9.93
N MET A 96 -9.52 6.46 9.91
CA MET A 96 -10.32 6.71 11.11
C MET A 96 -10.55 5.42 11.91
N ALA A 97 -10.92 4.33 11.23
CA ALA A 97 -11.13 3.04 11.88
C ALA A 97 -9.84 2.50 12.50
N ALA A 98 -8.71 2.58 11.79
CA ALA A 98 -7.42 2.14 12.32
C ALA A 98 -7.02 2.89 13.59
N GLY A 99 -7.20 4.22 13.61
CA GLY A 99 -6.97 5.03 14.81
C GLY A 99 -7.91 4.66 15.96
N HIS A 100 -9.21 4.46 15.67
CA HIS A 100 -10.20 4.04 16.67
C HIS A 100 -9.83 2.72 17.35
N TYR A 101 -9.45 1.71 16.54
CA TYR A 101 -9.07 0.39 17.05
C TYR A 101 -7.61 0.31 17.52
N LYS A 102 -6.87 1.42 17.45
CA LYS A 102 -5.46 1.50 17.86
C LYS A 102 -4.62 0.38 17.25
N LEU A 103 -4.64 0.31 15.91
CA LEU A 103 -3.97 -0.75 15.17
C LEU A 103 -2.47 -0.43 15.01
N ASP A 104 -1.72 -0.62 16.08
CA ASP A 104 -0.26 -0.47 16.17
C ASP A 104 0.55 -1.49 15.35
N ASN A 105 -0.14 -2.48 14.79
CA ASN A 105 0.38 -3.47 13.88
C ASN A 105 0.10 -3.16 12.39
N LEU A 106 -0.37 -1.95 12.06
CA LEU A 106 -0.64 -1.49 10.69
C LEU A 106 0.28 -0.33 10.32
N CYS A 107 1.00 -0.48 9.22
CA CYS A 107 1.82 0.55 8.61
C CYS A 107 1.30 0.90 7.21
N ALA A 108 0.96 2.16 6.98
CA ALA A 108 0.52 2.69 5.71
C ALA A 108 1.62 3.57 5.09
N VAL A 109 2.12 3.16 3.93
CA VAL A 109 3.12 3.92 3.17
C VAL A 109 2.41 4.69 2.08
N VAL A 110 2.61 6.01 2.03
CA VAL A 110 2.13 6.87 0.96
C VAL A 110 3.29 7.23 0.04
N ASP A 111 3.25 6.74 -1.20
CA ASP A 111 4.16 7.18 -2.25
C ASP A 111 3.71 8.55 -2.76
N ARG A 112 4.28 9.60 -2.18
CA ARG A 112 3.98 11.01 -2.52
C ARG A 112 4.79 11.46 -3.72
N ASN A 113 4.45 10.98 -4.88
CA ASN A 113 5.11 11.36 -6.14
C ASN A 113 4.50 12.60 -6.81
N ARG A 114 3.43 13.15 -6.25
CA ARG A 114 2.68 14.33 -6.71
C ARG A 114 2.04 14.18 -8.09
N LEU A 115 1.84 12.96 -8.54
CA LEU A 115 1.23 12.67 -9.83
C LEU A 115 -0.08 11.89 -9.65
N GLN A 116 -1.06 12.28 -10.43
CA GLN A 116 -2.35 11.60 -10.60
C GLN A 116 -2.61 11.48 -12.10
N ILE A 117 -3.49 10.58 -12.54
CA ILE A 117 -3.72 10.26 -13.97
C ILE A 117 -3.76 11.48 -14.87
N SER A 118 -4.45 12.54 -14.44
CA SER A 118 -4.69 13.74 -15.26
C SER A 118 -3.71 14.89 -15.02
N GLY A 119 -2.79 14.79 -14.09
CA GLY A 119 -1.82 15.86 -13.79
C GLY A 119 -1.22 15.78 -12.41
N ASN A 120 -0.76 16.92 -11.92
CA ASN A 120 -0.26 17.01 -10.55
C ASN A 120 -1.40 16.88 -9.54
N THR A 121 -1.15 16.24 -8.41
CA THR A 121 -2.16 16.10 -7.34
C THR A 121 -2.66 17.46 -6.86
N GLU A 122 -1.81 18.47 -6.76
CA GLU A 122 -2.17 19.84 -6.36
C GLU A 122 -3.21 20.50 -7.30
N ASP A 123 -3.18 20.15 -8.59
CA ASP A 123 -4.08 20.71 -9.60
C ASP A 123 -5.38 19.91 -9.74
N VAL A 124 -5.32 18.60 -9.48
CA VAL A 124 -6.46 17.68 -9.66
C VAL A 124 -7.34 17.62 -8.40
N MET A 125 -6.72 17.35 -7.27
CA MET A 125 -7.37 17.31 -5.95
C MET A 125 -6.27 17.50 -4.89
N ALA A 126 -6.06 18.75 -4.48
CA ALA A 126 -5.00 19.11 -3.55
C ALA A 126 -5.11 18.31 -2.24
N ASP A 127 -3.99 17.73 -1.85
CA ASP A 127 -3.87 16.88 -0.65
C ASP A 127 -3.23 17.61 0.54
N ASP A 128 -3.10 18.91 0.49
CA ASP A 128 -2.66 19.83 1.56
C ASP A 128 -1.63 19.21 2.55
N ASP A 129 -1.93 19.26 3.83
CA ASP A 129 -1.12 18.67 4.91
C ASP A 129 -1.60 17.26 5.26
N LEU A 130 -1.02 16.25 4.58
CA LEU A 130 -1.31 14.83 4.83
C LEU A 130 -0.97 14.41 6.25
N ASP A 131 0.10 14.95 6.82
CA ASP A 131 0.48 14.65 8.20
C ASP A 131 -0.59 15.09 9.19
N ALA A 132 -1.09 16.30 9.04
CA ALA A 132 -2.16 16.81 9.91
C ALA A 132 -3.42 15.95 9.77
N ARG A 133 -3.76 15.51 8.55
CA ARG A 133 -4.93 14.66 8.32
C ARG A 133 -4.79 13.30 9.02
N PHE A 134 -3.67 12.59 8.84
CA PHE A 134 -3.46 11.30 9.49
C PHE A 134 -3.33 11.43 11.00
N ARG A 135 -2.63 12.45 11.49
CA ARG A 135 -2.52 12.74 12.93
C ARG A 135 -3.87 13.04 13.58
N ALA A 136 -4.80 13.68 12.87
CA ALA A 136 -6.16 13.93 13.37
C ALA A 136 -6.91 12.63 13.68
N PHE A 137 -6.57 11.52 13.01
CA PHE A 137 -7.08 10.18 13.31
C PHE A 137 -6.21 9.39 14.30
N GLY A 138 -5.17 10.00 14.87
CA GLY A 138 -4.30 9.38 15.87
C GLY A 138 -3.15 8.53 15.31
N TRP A 139 -2.81 8.71 14.02
CA TRP A 139 -1.65 8.07 13.43
C TRP A 139 -0.35 8.80 13.80
N ASN A 140 0.74 8.05 13.91
CA ASN A 140 2.08 8.60 13.86
C ASN A 140 2.50 8.76 12.39
N SER A 141 3.15 9.88 12.05
CA SER A 141 3.61 10.17 10.69
C SER A 141 5.13 10.27 10.68
N ILE A 142 5.75 9.48 9.84
CA ILE A 142 7.20 9.41 9.64
C ILE A 142 7.50 9.79 8.19
N HIS A 143 8.55 10.59 7.97
CA HIS A 143 8.99 10.97 6.64
C HIS A 143 10.23 10.17 6.22
N ALA A 144 10.21 9.68 4.99
CA ALA A 144 11.36 9.01 4.39
C ALA A 144 11.59 9.49 2.95
N GLN A 145 12.82 9.40 2.49
CA GLN A 145 13.16 9.62 1.10
C GLN A 145 12.89 8.35 0.30
N GLY A 146 11.82 8.34 -0.51
CA GLY A 146 11.27 7.15 -1.16
C GLY A 146 12.23 6.41 -2.11
N ASN A 147 13.27 7.08 -2.62
CA ASN A 147 14.30 6.48 -3.49
C ASN A 147 15.64 6.25 -2.76
N ASN A 148 15.62 6.24 -1.44
CA ASN A 148 16.80 5.99 -0.60
C ASN A 148 16.49 4.82 0.35
N ILE A 149 17.20 3.70 0.15
CA ILE A 149 16.96 2.45 0.90
C ILE A 149 17.29 2.62 2.39
N GLU A 150 18.36 3.34 2.71
CA GLU A 150 18.75 3.61 4.09
C GLU A 150 17.65 4.40 4.82
N SER A 151 17.16 5.49 4.20
CA SER A 151 16.07 6.30 4.76
C SER A 151 14.79 5.52 4.94
N LEU A 152 14.45 4.63 4.00
CA LEU A 152 13.27 3.76 4.12
C LEU A 152 13.44 2.73 5.24
N ASN A 153 14.62 2.13 5.37
CA ASN A 153 14.89 1.18 6.45
C ASN A 153 14.80 1.84 7.82
N GLU A 154 15.40 3.02 8.01
CA GLU A 154 15.29 3.80 9.24
C GLU A 154 13.82 4.09 9.61
N ALA A 155 13.03 4.55 8.64
CA ALA A 155 11.61 4.82 8.85
C ALA A 155 10.81 3.57 9.21
N PHE A 156 11.10 2.42 8.60
CA PHE A 156 10.45 1.16 8.95
C PHE A 156 10.85 0.63 10.33
N GLU A 157 12.10 0.85 10.76
CA GLU A 157 12.49 0.50 12.13
C GLU A 157 11.81 1.41 13.16
N GLU A 158 11.78 2.74 12.93
CA GLU A 158 11.03 3.69 13.76
C GLU A 158 9.55 3.32 13.87
N ALA A 159 8.93 2.90 12.75
CA ALA A 159 7.51 2.53 12.73
C ALA A 159 7.19 1.23 13.51
N LYS A 160 8.18 0.50 13.99
CA LYS A 160 7.99 -0.71 14.81
C LYS A 160 7.96 -0.42 16.31
N GLU A 161 8.44 0.74 16.73
CA GLU A 161 8.48 1.21 18.13
C GLU A 161 7.12 1.77 18.57
#